data_d5d8f4529b4f54c7a64ab2cdd48eb429
#
_entry.id   d5d8f4529b4f54c7a64ab2cdd48eb429
#
_cell.length_a   1.000
_cell.length_b   1.000
_cell.length_c   1.000
_cell.angle_alpha   90.00
_cell.angle_beta   90.00
_cell.angle_gamma   90.00
#
_symmetry.space_group_name_H-M   'P 1'
#
loop_
_entity.id
_entity.type
_entity.pdbx_description
1 polymer ?
#
loop_
_entity_poly.entity_id
_entity_poly.type
_entity_poly.pdbx_seq_one_letter_code
_entity_poly.pdbx_strand_id
1 'polypeptide(L)'
;MVIPLVVVDEIDTKAYSQTERVRKRARGVYTLLEDLLNASDAEGFSTLNDGTLVRVLTDEPGHQRLPNNDDEIIAQAAALRQMLQPRELVLVTRDIGARARALAWGVPAQKLPDKYLIQDQGLSRPEMQQHLDDLAGPNVPAPASGV
;
A
#
# COMPACT_ATOMS: atom_id res chain seq x y z
N MET A 1 -14.50 0.32 -4.67
CA MET A 1 -13.04 0.58 -4.74
C MET A 1 -12.47 -0.19 -5.92
N VAL A 2 -11.54 0.38 -6.65
CA VAL A 2 -10.86 -0.28 -7.78
C VAL A 2 -9.36 -0.31 -7.50
N ILE A 3 -8.74 -1.46 -7.70
CA ILE A 3 -7.29 -1.67 -7.53
C ILE A 3 -6.73 -2.01 -8.91
N PRO A 4 -5.89 -1.15 -9.51
CA PRO A 4 -5.26 -1.45 -10.79
C PRO A 4 -4.32 -2.65 -10.70
N LEU A 5 -4.25 -3.48 -11.75
CA LEU A 5 -3.40 -4.67 -11.77
C LEU A 5 -1.92 -4.34 -11.55
N VAL A 6 -1.44 -3.20 -12.04
CA VAL A 6 -0.06 -2.75 -11.81
C VAL A 6 0.28 -2.60 -10.32
N VAL A 7 -0.70 -2.22 -9.49
CA VAL A 7 -0.53 -2.16 -8.01
C VAL A 7 -0.40 -3.55 -7.42
N VAL A 8 -1.18 -4.51 -7.92
CA VAL A 8 -1.08 -5.92 -7.49
C VAL A 8 0.31 -6.48 -7.81
N ASP A 9 0.81 -6.22 -9.02
CA ASP A 9 2.15 -6.66 -9.46
C ASP A 9 3.26 -6.03 -8.62
N GLU A 10 3.10 -4.75 -8.20
CA GLU A 10 4.05 -4.12 -7.28
C GLU A 10 4.03 -4.77 -5.89
N ILE A 11 2.86 -5.14 -5.39
CA ILE A 11 2.71 -5.82 -4.11
C ILE A 11 3.36 -7.20 -4.18
N ASP A 12 3.14 -7.93 -5.27
CA ASP A 12 3.77 -9.24 -5.50
C ASP A 12 5.30 -9.10 -5.52
N THR A 13 5.84 -8.15 -6.25
CA THR A 13 7.28 -7.85 -6.26
C THR A 13 7.82 -7.54 -4.86
N LYS A 14 7.09 -6.77 -4.06
CA LYS A 14 7.46 -6.44 -2.68
C LYS A 14 7.37 -7.62 -1.72
N ALA A 15 6.56 -8.63 -2.03
CA ALA A 15 6.48 -9.87 -1.25
C ALA A 15 7.80 -10.67 -1.26
N TYR A 16 8.69 -10.38 -2.21
CA TYR A 16 10.04 -10.94 -2.30
C TYR A 16 11.15 -9.96 -1.91
N SER A 17 10.79 -8.81 -1.32
CA SER A 17 11.76 -7.79 -0.88
C SER A 17 12.80 -8.37 0.09
N GLN A 18 14.05 -7.88 0.01
CA GLN A 18 15.10 -8.18 0.96
C GLN A 18 14.80 -7.61 2.36
N THR A 19 14.04 -6.52 2.42
CA THR A 19 13.62 -5.92 3.69
C THR A 19 12.49 -6.74 4.30
N GLU A 20 12.76 -7.43 5.39
CA GLU A 20 11.80 -8.33 6.06
C GLU A 20 10.45 -7.66 6.36
N ARG A 21 10.49 -6.44 6.86
CA ARG A 21 9.30 -5.65 7.18
C ARG A 21 8.43 -5.39 5.94
N VAL A 22 9.05 -5.01 4.81
CA VAL A 22 8.35 -4.78 3.54
C VAL A 22 7.75 -6.09 3.04
N ARG A 23 8.54 -7.15 3.04
CA ARG A 23 8.13 -8.49 2.62
C ARG A 23 6.95 -9.01 3.44
N LYS A 24 6.99 -8.91 4.77
CA LYS A 24 5.91 -9.37 5.65
C LYS A 24 4.60 -8.62 5.38
N ARG A 25 4.68 -7.30 5.21
CA ARG A 25 3.49 -6.48 4.91
C ARG A 25 2.93 -6.77 3.53
N ALA A 26 3.77 -6.88 2.52
CA ALA A 26 3.34 -7.20 1.17
C ALA A 26 2.66 -8.58 1.09
N ARG A 27 3.19 -9.59 1.79
CA ARG A 27 2.56 -10.92 1.88
C ARG A 27 1.19 -10.87 2.55
N GLY A 28 1.02 -10.06 3.60
CA GLY A 28 -0.29 -9.89 4.24
C GLY A 28 -1.34 -9.28 3.29
N VAL A 29 -0.93 -8.28 2.51
CA VAL A 29 -1.81 -7.68 1.48
C VAL A 29 -2.06 -8.65 0.34
N TYR A 30 -1.05 -9.40 -0.10
CA TYR A 30 -1.17 -10.43 -1.13
C TYR A 30 -2.23 -11.47 -0.75
N THR A 31 -2.17 -12.02 0.47
CA THR A 31 -3.17 -12.99 0.96
C THR A 31 -4.58 -12.39 0.95
N LEU A 32 -4.74 -11.13 1.38
CA LEU A 32 -6.03 -10.45 1.33
C LEU A 32 -6.55 -10.31 -0.11
N LEU A 33 -5.68 -9.95 -1.05
CA LEU A 33 -6.05 -9.83 -2.46
C LEU A 33 -6.43 -11.19 -3.06
N GLU A 34 -5.71 -12.25 -2.70
CA GLU A 34 -6.03 -13.63 -3.11
C GLU A 34 -7.42 -14.06 -2.59
N ASP A 35 -7.71 -13.80 -1.31
CA ASP A 35 -9.02 -14.07 -0.72
C ASP A 35 -10.14 -13.29 -1.43
N LEU A 36 -9.90 -12.01 -1.74
CA LEU A 36 -10.84 -11.18 -2.48
C LEU A 36 -11.09 -11.69 -3.90
N LEU A 37 -10.06 -12.12 -4.61
CA LEU A 37 -10.19 -12.70 -5.95
C LEU A 37 -10.97 -14.02 -5.92
N ASN A 38 -10.70 -14.88 -4.93
CA ASN A 38 -11.39 -16.16 -4.76
C ASN A 38 -12.87 -15.99 -4.37
N ALA A 39 -13.22 -14.90 -3.68
CA ALA A 39 -14.58 -14.57 -3.28
C ALA A 39 -15.33 -13.69 -4.28
N SER A 40 -14.71 -13.36 -5.43
CA SER A 40 -15.33 -12.47 -6.41
C SER A 40 -16.51 -13.11 -7.12
N ASP A 41 -17.51 -12.27 -7.43
CA ASP A 41 -18.65 -12.65 -8.26
C ASP A 41 -18.28 -12.76 -9.76
N ALA A 42 -19.28 -13.04 -10.60
CA ALA A 42 -19.08 -13.19 -12.04
C ALA A 42 -18.58 -11.91 -12.73
N GLU A 43 -18.84 -10.74 -12.15
CA GLU A 43 -18.37 -9.43 -12.61
C GLU A 43 -17.00 -9.04 -12.02
N GLY A 44 -16.42 -9.89 -11.15
CA GLY A 44 -15.14 -9.68 -10.51
C GLY A 44 -15.18 -8.73 -9.30
N PHE A 45 -16.35 -8.54 -8.68
CA PHE A 45 -16.49 -7.76 -7.45
C PHE A 45 -16.47 -8.65 -6.21
N SER A 46 -15.80 -8.18 -5.19
CA SER A 46 -15.84 -8.75 -3.84
C SER A 46 -16.33 -7.69 -2.86
N THR A 47 -16.91 -8.11 -1.75
CA THR A 47 -17.42 -7.20 -0.73
C THR A 47 -16.58 -7.30 0.53
N LEU A 48 -16.08 -6.17 1.02
CA LEU A 48 -15.42 -6.07 2.33
C LEU A 48 -16.45 -6.09 3.47
N ASN A 49 -15.97 -6.29 4.70
CA ASN A 49 -16.83 -6.36 5.89
C ASN A 49 -17.68 -5.10 6.16
N ASP A 50 -17.23 -3.95 5.66
CA ASP A 50 -17.94 -2.67 5.74
C ASP A 50 -18.92 -2.44 4.59
N GLY A 51 -19.11 -3.42 3.70
CA GLY A 51 -19.97 -3.32 2.52
C GLY A 51 -19.31 -2.67 1.31
N THR A 52 -18.04 -2.28 1.39
CA THR A 52 -17.32 -1.72 0.25
C THR A 52 -17.11 -2.77 -0.84
N LEU A 53 -17.57 -2.49 -2.05
CA LEU A 53 -17.27 -3.32 -3.22
C LEU A 53 -15.84 -3.05 -3.70
N VAL A 54 -15.10 -4.11 -3.94
CA VAL A 54 -13.71 -4.07 -4.43
C VAL A 54 -13.61 -4.85 -5.73
N ARG A 55 -12.87 -4.31 -6.67
CA ARG A 55 -12.53 -4.99 -7.94
C ARG A 55 -11.07 -4.74 -8.30
N VAL A 56 -10.39 -5.76 -8.77
CA VAL A 56 -9.12 -5.61 -9.47
C VAL A 56 -9.39 -5.22 -10.92
N LEU A 57 -8.83 -4.10 -11.36
CA LEU A 57 -8.91 -3.66 -12.75
C LEU A 57 -7.76 -4.29 -13.53
N THR A 58 -8.09 -5.22 -14.39
CA THR A 58 -7.13 -5.88 -15.26
C THR A 58 -6.84 -5.02 -16.49
N ASP A 59 -5.65 -5.20 -17.06
CA ASP A 59 -5.30 -4.59 -18.34
C ASP A 59 -6.12 -5.22 -19.46
N GLU A 60 -6.51 -4.43 -20.45
CA GLU A 60 -7.13 -4.97 -21.65
C GLU A 60 -6.13 -5.79 -22.47
N PRO A 61 -6.59 -6.84 -23.19
CA PRO A 61 -5.72 -7.60 -24.06
C PRO A 61 -4.97 -6.72 -25.07
N GLY A 62 -3.64 -6.82 -25.08
CA GLY A 62 -2.77 -6.02 -25.96
C GLY A 62 -2.43 -4.63 -25.41
N HIS A 63 -2.90 -4.24 -24.25
CA HIS A 63 -2.51 -2.99 -23.60
C HIS A 63 -1.00 -2.99 -23.31
N GLN A 64 -0.34 -1.92 -23.70
CA GLN A 64 1.07 -1.66 -23.37
C GLN A 64 1.15 -0.66 -22.24
N ARG A 65 1.62 -1.11 -21.09
CA ARG A 65 1.79 -0.24 -19.92
C ARG A 65 2.83 0.83 -20.15
N LEU A 66 2.59 1.98 -19.55
CA LEU A 66 3.56 3.07 -19.51
C LEU A 66 4.80 2.64 -18.69
N PRO A 67 5.99 3.17 -19.00
CA PRO A 67 7.23 2.81 -18.28
C PRO A 67 7.21 3.13 -16.79
N ASN A 68 6.44 4.14 -16.38
CA ASN A 68 6.28 4.53 -14.99
C ASN A 68 4.93 4.04 -14.47
N ASN A 69 4.93 3.25 -13.38
CA ASN A 69 3.73 2.66 -12.82
C ASN A 69 2.73 3.71 -12.29
N ASP A 70 3.20 4.81 -11.72
CA ASP A 70 2.30 5.89 -11.28
C ASP A 70 1.58 6.54 -12.46
N ASP A 71 2.30 6.76 -13.57
CA ASP A 71 1.71 7.32 -14.78
C ASP A 71 0.70 6.34 -15.40
N GLU A 72 0.97 5.05 -15.34
CA GLU A 72 0.04 3.99 -15.75
C GLU A 72 -1.25 4.03 -14.93
N ILE A 73 -1.13 4.10 -13.60
CA ILE A 73 -2.28 4.20 -12.69
C ILE A 73 -3.12 5.46 -13.01
N ILE A 74 -2.45 6.58 -13.25
CA ILE A 74 -3.12 7.85 -13.57
C ILE A 74 -3.82 7.76 -14.93
N ALA A 75 -3.19 7.18 -15.94
CA ALA A 75 -3.79 6.98 -17.27
C ALA A 75 -5.03 6.09 -17.21
N GLN A 76 -4.95 4.97 -16.49
CA GLN A 76 -6.09 4.08 -16.25
C GLN A 76 -7.22 4.78 -15.48
N ALA A 77 -6.88 5.57 -14.45
CA ALA A 77 -7.87 6.35 -13.71
C ALA A 77 -8.56 7.40 -14.59
N ALA A 78 -7.83 8.08 -15.47
CA ALA A 78 -8.39 9.04 -16.41
C ALA A 78 -9.35 8.38 -17.41
N ALA A 79 -8.98 7.24 -17.97
CA ALA A 79 -9.84 6.47 -18.87
C ALA A 79 -11.11 5.97 -18.15
N LEU A 80 -10.94 5.38 -16.97
CA LEU A 80 -12.05 4.89 -16.17
C LEU A 80 -13.03 6.00 -15.77
N ARG A 81 -12.51 7.19 -15.44
CA ARG A 81 -13.32 8.35 -15.11
C ARG A 81 -14.24 8.77 -16.25
N GLN A 82 -13.75 8.72 -17.48
CA GLN A 82 -14.58 9.03 -18.65
C GLN A 82 -15.73 8.02 -18.83
N MET A 83 -15.46 6.75 -18.56
CA MET A 83 -16.43 5.68 -18.69
C MET A 83 -17.49 5.70 -17.58
N LEU A 84 -17.14 6.16 -16.39
CA LEU A 84 -18.02 6.12 -15.20
C LEU A 84 -18.93 7.34 -15.05
N GLN A 85 -18.82 8.34 -15.92
CA GLN A 85 -19.65 9.53 -15.80
C GLN A 85 -21.15 9.16 -15.76
N PRO A 86 -21.96 9.79 -14.90
CA PRO A 86 -21.67 10.93 -14.03
C PRO A 86 -21.04 10.55 -12.66
N ARG A 87 -20.66 9.31 -12.43
CA ARG A 87 -20.05 8.89 -11.14
C ARG A 87 -18.69 9.53 -10.96
N GLU A 88 -18.38 9.93 -9.73
CA GLU A 88 -17.09 10.47 -9.40
C GLU A 88 -16.05 9.36 -9.21
N LEU A 89 -14.84 9.62 -9.72
CA LEU A 89 -13.65 8.80 -9.47
C LEU A 89 -12.62 9.66 -8.78
N VAL A 90 -12.02 9.15 -7.73
CA VAL A 90 -10.94 9.81 -6.99
C VAL A 90 -9.76 8.86 -6.86
N LEU A 91 -8.59 9.32 -7.24
CA LEU A 91 -7.34 8.61 -6.97
C LEU A 91 -6.91 8.85 -5.52
N VAL A 92 -6.70 7.79 -4.76
CA VAL A 92 -6.21 7.88 -3.39
C VAL A 92 -4.76 7.41 -3.35
N THR A 93 -3.84 8.32 -3.06
CA THR A 93 -2.40 8.02 -2.94
C THR A 93 -1.72 8.96 -1.96
N ARG A 94 -0.64 8.50 -1.32
CA ARG A 94 0.20 9.33 -0.47
C ARG A 94 1.30 10.06 -1.22
N ASP A 95 1.63 9.59 -2.41
CA ASP A 95 2.67 10.19 -3.23
C ASP A 95 2.24 11.57 -3.72
N ILE A 96 3.04 12.59 -3.38
CA ILE A 96 2.76 13.98 -3.76
C ILE A 96 2.92 14.16 -5.26
N GLY A 97 3.95 13.54 -5.85
CA GLY A 97 4.21 13.61 -7.28
C GLY A 97 3.09 12.97 -8.09
N ALA A 98 2.64 11.78 -7.68
CA ALA A 98 1.50 11.11 -8.32
C ALA A 98 0.22 11.95 -8.23
N ARG A 99 -0.05 12.59 -7.08
CA ARG A 99 -1.22 13.48 -6.95
C ARG A 99 -1.13 14.70 -7.85
N ALA A 100 0.04 15.32 -7.93
CA ALA A 100 0.24 16.48 -8.81
C ALA A 100 0.04 16.11 -10.29
N ARG A 101 0.60 14.97 -10.72
CA ARG A 101 0.41 14.46 -12.08
C ARG A 101 -1.04 14.10 -12.37
N ALA A 102 -1.74 13.45 -11.43
CA ALA A 102 -3.16 13.11 -11.56
C ALA A 102 -4.01 14.36 -11.80
N LEU A 103 -3.79 15.42 -11.04
CA LEU A 103 -4.48 16.70 -11.24
C LEU A 103 -4.22 17.30 -12.62
N ALA A 104 -2.98 17.23 -13.13
CA ALA A 104 -2.64 17.67 -14.48
C ALA A 104 -3.38 16.86 -15.56
N TRP A 105 -3.71 15.60 -15.31
CA TRP A 105 -4.52 14.74 -16.19
C TRP A 105 -6.02 14.89 -15.95
N GLY A 106 -6.44 15.81 -15.11
CA GLY A 106 -7.85 16.03 -14.78
C GLY A 106 -8.47 14.94 -13.89
N VAL A 107 -7.63 14.14 -13.20
CA VAL A 107 -8.06 13.11 -12.26
C VAL A 107 -8.05 13.70 -10.84
N PRO A 108 -9.20 13.81 -10.16
CA PRO A 108 -9.23 14.19 -8.74
C PRO A 108 -8.37 13.24 -7.91
N ALA A 109 -7.52 13.78 -7.05
CA ALA A 109 -6.63 12.99 -6.24
C ALA A 109 -6.63 13.47 -4.78
N GLN A 110 -6.64 12.52 -3.86
CA GLN A 110 -6.65 12.76 -2.42
C GLN A 110 -5.55 12.00 -1.72
N LYS A 111 -5.05 12.57 -0.63
CA LYS A 111 -4.16 11.86 0.30
C LYS A 111 -4.97 10.83 1.08
N LEU A 112 -4.42 9.61 1.23
CA LEU A 112 -4.99 8.64 2.16
C LEU A 112 -5.03 9.25 3.58
N PRO A 113 -6.20 9.30 4.25
CA PRO A 113 -6.28 9.81 5.62
C PRO A 113 -5.36 9.06 6.58
N ASP A 114 -4.73 9.80 7.48
CA ASP A 114 -3.71 9.25 8.40
C ASP A 114 -4.27 8.15 9.32
N LYS A 115 -5.59 8.16 9.59
CA LYS A 115 -6.28 7.09 10.36
C LYS A 115 -6.18 5.69 9.74
N TYR A 116 -5.94 5.60 8.43
CA TYR A 116 -5.75 4.32 7.72
C TYR A 116 -4.29 3.90 7.62
N LEU A 117 -3.39 4.74 8.11
CA LEU A 117 -1.99 4.35 8.19
C LEU A 117 -1.88 3.31 9.29
N ILE A 118 -1.30 2.17 8.93
CA ILE A 118 -0.78 1.27 9.94
C ILE A 118 0.31 2.11 10.63
N GLN A 119 -0.04 2.67 11.79
CA GLN A 119 0.98 3.24 12.65
C GLN A 119 1.97 2.11 12.85
N ASP A 120 3.21 2.35 12.45
CA ASP A 120 4.27 1.54 12.97
C ASP A 120 4.09 1.60 14.48
N GLN A 121 3.69 0.50 15.07
CA GLN A 121 4.04 0.22 16.45
C GLN A 121 5.54 -0.09 16.46
N GLY A 122 6.33 0.80 15.86
CA GLY A 122 7.70 0.99 16.26
C GLY A 122 7.58 1.40 17.71
N LEU A 123 8.18 0.64 18.61
CA LEU A 123 8.38 0.99 19.99
C LEU A 123 8.51 2.52 20.08
N SER A 124 7.70 3.16 20.90
CA SER A 124 7.86 4.59 21.15
C SER A 124 9.32 4.83 21.53
N ARG A 125 9.84 6.03 21.31
CA ARG A 125 11.24 6.32 21.67
C ARG A 125 11.65 5.79 23.05
N PRO A 126 10.78 5.88 24.10
CA PRO A 126 11.02 5.26 25.39
C PRO A 126 11.07 3.73 25.34
N GLU A 127 10.14 3.08 24.63
CA GLU A 127 10.11 1.62 24.50
C GLU A 127 11.30 1.07 23.70
N MET A 128 11.75 1.81 22.69
CA MET A 128 12.96 1.48 21.93
C MET A 128 14.22 1.63 22.77
N GLN A 129 14.29 2.65 23.65
CA GLN A 129 15.37 2.84 24.59
C GLN A 129 15.38 1.72 25.63
N GLN A 130 14.24 1.36 26.18
CA GLN A 130 14.12 0.27 27.14
C GLN A 130 14.51 -1.07 26.53
N HIS A 131 14.13 -1.32 25.28
CA HIS A 131 14.53 -2.54 24.56
C HIS A 131 16.04 -2.60 24.29
N LEU A 132 16.67 -1.47 24.01
CA LEU A 132 18.13 -1.37 23.87
C LEU A 132 18.83 -1.57 25.20
N ASP A 133 18.28 -1.04 26.31
CA ASP A 133 18.82 -1.19 27.66
C ASP A 133 18.72 -2.66 28.12
N ASP A 134 17.60 -3.34 27.80
CA ASP A 134 17.39 -4.77 28.07
C ASP A 134 18.36 -5.66 27.29
N LEU A 135 18.71 -5.29 26.04
CA LEU A 135 19.68 -6.00 25.20
C LEU A 135 21.14 -5.75 25.64
N ALA A 136 21.40 -4.62 26.28
CA ALA A 136 22.75 -4.27 26.79
C ALA A 136 23.15 -5.07 28.04
N GLY A 137 22.21 -5.77 28.66
CA GLY A 137 22.43 -6.55 29.89
C GLY A 137 22.65 -5.69 31.14
N PRO A 138 22.66 -6.28 32.34
CA PRO A 138 22.91 -5.54 33.55
C PRO A 138 24.31 -4.93 33.52
N ASN A 139 24.35 -3.63 33.76
CA ASN A 139 25.57 -2.84 33.84
C ASN A 139 26.54 -3.51 34.86
N VAL A 140 27.55 -4.21 34.36
CA VAL A 140 28.58 -4.79 35.25
C VAL A 140 29.35 -3.61 35.81
N PRO A 141 29.30 -3.34 37.12
CA PRO A 141 30.09 -2.27 37.69
C PRO A 141 31.54 -2.50 37.39
N ALA A 142 32.22 -1.48 36.92
CA ALA A 142 33.67 -1.53 36.68
C ALA A 142 34.39 -2.03 37.94
N PRO A 143 35.38 -2.92 37.82
CA PRO A 143 36.13 -3.39 38.98
C PRO A 143 36.75 -2.18 39.68
N ALA A 144 36.45 -2.04 40.97
CA ALA A 144 37.06 -1.03 41.80
C ALA A 144 38.56 -1.16 41.66
N SER A 145 39.25 -0.09 41.24
CA SER A 145 40.70 0.01 41.22
C SER A 145 41.20 -0.15 42.67
N GLY A 146 41.52 -1.36 43.01
CA GLY A 146 42.27 -1.60 44.25
C GLY A 146 43.67 -1.05 44.09
N VAL A 147 44.03 -0.22 44.99
CA VAL A 147 45.39 0.31 45.21
C VAL A 147 46.34 -0.84 45.44
#